data_3db8cc79c465a66fb482bada1b34fc59
#
_entry.id   3db8cc79c465a66fb482bada1b34fc59
#
_cell.length_a   1.000
_cell.length_b   1.000
_cell.length_c   1.000
_cell.angle_alpha   90.00
_cell.angle_beta   90.00
_cell.angle_gamma   90.00
#
_symmetry.space_group_name_H-M   'P 1'
#
loop_
_entity.id
_entity.type
_entity.pdbx_description
1 polymer ?
#
loop_
_entity_poly.entity_id
_entity_poly.type
_entity_poly.pdbx_seq_one_letter_code
_entity_poly.pdbx_strand_id
1 'polypeptide(L)'
;MITFSGCPGDCDTAKYPNWVTCPWPDDFLKVLDYQWNEVLIPYWKETVKFANAHGVTKIALEMHPGFCVYNPETLLRLREAVGDTIGANFDPSHLIWQGMDPVAAIRALEGAIYHVHAKDTKIDPYNTAKFGVLDTKHYGDEIHRSWVFRAVGYGNGLQYWRDLISNLRLVGYDKVMSIEHEDSLMSIDEGLRKAITFLRPIIIEDPKPTTMSWA
;
A
#
# COMPACT_ATOMS: atom_id res chain seq x y z
N MET A 1 8.02 -9.95 -8.11
CA MET A 1 6.74 -10.62 -7.72
C MET A 1 5.98 -9.67 -6.82
N ILE A 2 4.65 -9.55 -7.00
CA ILE A 2 3.77 -8.74 -6.13
C ILE A 2 2.88 -9.68 -5.35
N THR A 3 2.67 -9.45 -4.05
CA THR A 3 1.84 -10.29 -3.17
C THR A 3 1.51 -9.54 -1.87
N PHE A 4 0.80 -10.21 -0.95
CA PHE A 4 0.50 -9.73 0.42
C PHE A 4 1.32 -10.49 1.45
N SER A 5 1.44 -9.89 2.65
CA SER A 5 2.24 -10.48 3.73
C SER A 5 1.64 -11.74 4.36
N GLY A 6 0.34 -11.88 4.30
CA GLY A 6 -0.44 -12.80 5.14
C GLY A 6 -0.93 -12.16 6.44
N CYS A 7 -1.94 -12.76 7.03
CA CYS A 7 -2.47 -12.42 8.36
C CYS A 7 -2.86 -13.71 9.07
N PRO A 8 -1.98 -14.29 9.90
CA PRO A 8 -2.32 -15.46 10.69
C PRO A 8 -3.46 -15.20 11.68
N GLY A 9 -4.08 -16.25 12.19
CA GLY A 9 -4.97 -16.16 13.33
C GLY A 9 -4.21 -16.01 14.66
N ASP A 10 -4.82 -16.45 15.73
CA ASP A 10 -4.29 -16.37 17.10
C ASP A 10 -3.56 -17.66 17.56
N CYS A 11 -3.59 -18.70 16.74
CA CYS A 11 -2.92 -19.98 16.98
C CYS A 11 -2.82 -20.82 15.69
N ASP A 12 -2.07 -21.93 15.73
CA ASP A 12 -1.88 -22.83 14.57
C ASP A 12 -3.17 -23.43 14.02
N THR A 13 -4.19 -23.57 14.84
CA THR A 13 -5.47 -24.15 14.46
C THR A 13 -6.53 -23.10 14.14
N ALA A 14 -6.17 -21.83 14.15
CA ALA A 14 -7.09 -20.74 13.86
C ALA A 14 -7.69 -20.89 12.45
N LYS A 15 -9.01 -20.77 12.36
CA LYS A 15 -9.75 -20.92 11.12
C LYS A 15 -9.76 -19.65 10.28
N TYR A 16 -9.64 -18.51 10.92
CA TYR A 16 -9.78 -17.19 10.32
C TYR A 16 -8.59 -16.28 10.68
N PRO A 17 -8.28 -15.28 9.85
CA PRO A 17 -7.28 -14.27 10.18
C PRO A 17 -7.74 -13.43 11.36
N ASN A 18 -6.77 -12.86 12.09
CA ASN A 18 -7.02 -11.91 13.17
C ASN A 18 -6.17 -10.65 12.92
N TRP A 19 -6.75 -9.62 12.31
CA TRP A 19 -6.04 -8.37 12.05
C TRP A 19 -6.02 -7.47 13.30
N VAL A 20 -4.90 -7.48 14.01
CA VAL A 20 -4.71 -6.72 15.26
C VAL A 20 -4.36 -5.27 14.93
N THR A 21 -5.23 -4.34 15.33
CA THR A 21 -5.08 -2.89 15.14
C THR A 21 -5.23 -2.08 16.43
N CYS A 22 -5.38 -2.75 17.57
CA CYS A 22 -5.52 -2.13 18.87
C CYS A 22 -4.73 -2.92 19.91
N PRO A 23 -3.97 -2.26 20.83
CA PRO A 23 -3.15 -2.94 21.82
C PRO A 23 -3.93 -3.46 23.03
N TRP A 24 -5.21 -3.17 23.15
CA TRP A 24 -6.05 -3.56 24.28
C TRP A 24 -7.33 -4.25 23.79
N PRO A 25 -7.79 -5.33 24.47
CA PRO A 25 -7.17 -6.00 25.64
C PRO A 25 -5.80 -6.63 25.34
N ASP A 26 -4.99 -6.87 26.37
CA ASP A 26 -3.60 -7.35 26.29
C ASP A 26 -3.43 -8.64 25.46
N ASP A 27 -4.50 -9.43 25.32
CA ASP A 27 -4.51 -10.61 24.47
C ASP A 27 -4.20 -10.28 23.00
N PHE A 28 -4.57 -9.09 22.51
CA PHE A 28 -4.21 -8.65 21.17
C PHE A 28 -2.69 -8.49 20.96
N LEU A 29 -1.96 -8.05 22.00
CA LEU A 29 -0.50 -7.98 21.93
C LEU A 29 0.14 -9.35 21.88
N LYS A 30 -0.43 -10.35 22.57
CA LYS A 30 0.02 -11.75 22.52
C LYS A 30 -0.23 -12.34 21.12
N VAL A 31 -1.40 -12.08 20.53
CA VAL A 31 -1.70 -12.47 19.16
C VAL A 31 -0.72 -11.83 18.18
N LEU A 32 -0.44 -10.54 18.33
CA LEU A 32 0.49 -9.81 17.47
C LEU A 32 1.91 -10.38 17.58
N ASP A 33 2.37 -10.70 18.78
CA ASP A 33 3.68 -11.32 19.02
C ASP A 33 3.78 -12.69 18.33
N TYR A 34 2.80 -13.57 18.56
CA TYR A 34 2.69 -14.86 17.87
C TYR A 34 2.71 -14.72 16.33
N GLN A 35 1.85 -13.84 15.79
CA GLN A 35 1.76 -13.61 14.35
C GLN A 35 3.10 -13.23 13.74
N TRP A 36 3.83 -12.33 14.37
CA TRP A 36 5.10 -11.82 13.84
C TRP A 36 6.26 -12.78 14.07
N ASN A 37 6.44 -13.25 15.29
CA ASN A 37 7.66 -13.93 15.71
C ASN A 37 7.59 -15.45 15.49
N GLU A 38 6.42 -16.05 15.58
CA GLU A 38 6.26 -17.50 15.39
C GLU A 38 5.82 -17.88 13.98
N VAL A 39 5.10 -16.99 13.27
CA VAL A 39 4.55 -17.33 11.95
C VAL A 39 5.18 -16.50 10.82
N LEU A 40 5.01 -15.17 10.84
CA LEU A 40 5.29 -14.32 9.69
C LEU A 40 6.79 -14.26 9.35
N ILE A 41 7.62 -13.91 10.33
CA ILE A 41 9.07 -13.80 10.13
C ILE A 41 9.69 -15.14 9.74
N PRO A 42 9.40 -16.27 10.40
CA PRO A 42 9.89 -17.59 9.96
C PRO A 42 9.47 -17.93 8.53
N TYR A 43 8.19 -17.77 8.19
CA TYR A 43 7.69 -18.02 6.84
C TYR A 43 8.43 -17.20 5.78
N TRP A 44 8.59 -15.88 6.01
CA TRP A 44 9.22 -15.01 5.04
C TRP A 44 10.73 -15.21 4.94
N LYS A 45 11.42 -15.64 6.01
CA LYS A 45 12.83 -16.06 5.93
C LYS A 45 13.03 -17.22 4.96
N GLU A 46 12.21 -18.25 5.06
CA GLU A 46 12.27 -19.40 4.14
C GLU A 46 11.84 -19.04 2.73
N THR A 47 10.78 -18.23 2.60
CA THR A 47 10.28 -17.76 1.29
C THR A 47 11.32 -16.91 0.56
N VAL A 48 12.01 -15.99 1.25
CA VAL A 48 13.07 -15.15 0.67
C VAL A 48 14.26 -16.01 0.24
N LYS A 49 14.67 -16.98 1.06
CA LYS A 49 15.73 -17.92 0.72
C LYS A 49 15.38 -18.73 -0.53
N PHE A 50 14.17 -19.26 -0.59
CA PHE A 50 13.68 -20.01 -1.74
C PHE A 50 13.63 -19.12 -3.00
N ALA A 51 13.05 -17.91 -2.91
CA ALA A 51 12.95 -16.97 -4.00
C ALA A 51 14.33 -16.61 -4.58
N ASN A 52 15.30 -16.28 -3.73
CA ASN A 52 16.66 -15.95 -4.14
C ASN A 52 17.37 -17.13 -4.83
N ALA A 53 17.17 -18.35 -4.34
CA ALA A 53 17.71 -19.56 -4.98
C ALA A 53 17.14 -19.80 -6.39
N HIS A 54 15.97 -19.20 -6.72
CA HIS A 54 15.33 -19.27 -8.02
C HIS A 54 15.44 -17.97 -8.83
N GLY A 55 16.34 -17.06 -8.46
CA GLY A 55 16.60 -15.81 -9.17
C GLY A 55 15.58 -14.70 -8.94
N VAL A 56 14.62 -14.86 -8.02
CA VAL A 56 13.67 -13.81 -7.62
C VAL A 56 14.26 -13.02 -6.46
N THR A 57 14.85 -11.88 -6.79
CA THR A 57 15.56 -11.02 -5.82
C THR A 57 14.73 -9.87 -5.29
N LYS A 58 13.49 -9.70 -5.79
CA LYS A 58 12.57 -8.63 -5.35
C LYS A 58 11.15 -9.16 -5.23
N ILE A 59 10.61 -9.07 -4.03
CA ILE A 59 9.23 -9.37 -3.70
C ILE A 59 8.61 -8.07 -3.17
N ALA A 60 7.61 -7.56 -3.86
CA ALA A 60 6.91 -6.33 -3.51
C ALA A 60 5.63 -6.69 -2.74
N LEU A 61 5.61 -6.38 -1.46
CA LEU A 61 4.41 -6.55 -0.63
C LEU A 61 3.53 -5.32 -0.73
N GLU A 62 2.26 -5.53 -1.00
CA GLU A 62 1.27 -4.47 -0.88
C GLU A 62 0.93 -4.27 0.60
N MET A 63 1.08 -3.02 1.04
CA MET A 63 0.70 -2.60 2.39
C MET A 63 -0.82 -2.45 2.44
N HIS A 64 -1.49 -3.52 2.84
CA HIS A 64 -2.95 -3.61 2.76
C HIS A 64 -3.56 -3.90 4.14
N PRO A 65 -4.55 -3.11 4.60
CA PRO A 65 -5.33 -3.41 5.79
C PRO A 65 -5.95 -4.81 5.75
N GLY A 66 -5.97 -5.48 6.89
CA GLY A 66 -6.36 -6.90 6.95
C GLY A 66 -5.17 -7.87 6.84
N PHE A 67 -3.96 -7.35 6.55
CA PHE A 67 -2.71 -8.10 6.56
C PHE A 67 -1.75 -7.56 7.62
N CYS A 68 -0.74 -8.35 8.02
CA CYS A 68 0.24 -7.92 9.02
C CYS A 68 1.10 -6.74 8.53
N VAL A 69 1.37 -6.66 7.22
CA VAL A 69 2.03 -5.51 6.60
C VAL A 69 0.98 -4.62 5.96
N TYR A 70 0.68 -3.49 6.61
CA TYR A 70 -0.37 -2.55 6.18
C TYR A 70 0.06 -1.07 6.18
N ASN A 71 1.28 -0.78 6.60
CA ASN A 71 1.86 0.56 6.62
C ASN A 71 3.38 0.50 6.46
N PRO A 72 4.08 1.64 6.29
CA PRO A 72 5.53 1.68 6.16
C PRO A 72 6.29 1.04 7.32
N GLU A 73 5.84 1.26 8.56
CA GLU A 73 6.48 0.69 9.76
C GLU A 73 6.49 -0.84 9.72
N THR A 74 5.34 -1.44 9.43
CA THR A 74 5.21 -2.91 9.39
C THR A 74 5.95 -3.52 8.20
N LEU A 75 6.03 -2.81 7.06
CA LEU A 75 6.86 -3.25 5.94
C LEU A 75 8.35 -3.23 6.30
N LEU A 76 8.83 -2.14 6.88
CA LEU A 76 10.23 -2.00 7.26
C LEU A 76 10.62 -2.98 8.36
N ARG A 77 9.74 -3.25 9.32
CA ARG A 77 9.92 -4.30 10.34
C ARG A 77 10.14 -5.67 9.70
N LEU A 78 9.33 -6.04 8.72
CA LEU A 78 9.52 -7.33 8.04
C LEU A 78 10.82 -7.34 7.22
N ARG A 79 11.08 -6.27 6.47
CA ARG A 79 12.29 -6.12 5.67
C ARG A 79 13.57 -6.20 6.53
N GLU A 80 13.59 -5.57 7.70
CA GLU A 80 14.69 -5.67 8.67
C GLU A 80 14.93 -7.12 9.12
N ALA A 81 13.85 -7.86 9.37
CA ALA A 81 13.92 -9.23 9.87
C ALA A 81 14.36 -10.26 8.80
N VAL A 82 14.06 -10.02 7.51
CA VAL A 82 14.22 -11.04 6.45
C VAL A 82 15.08 -10.61 5.26
N GLY A 83 15.50 -9.35 5.21
CA GLY A 83 16.41 -8.81 4.19
C GLY A 83 15.70 -8.01 3.10
N ASP A 84 16.52 -7.42 2.22
CA ASP A 84 16.12 -6.45 1.19
C ASP A 84 15.48 -7.09 -0.06
N THR A 85 15.32 -8.40 -0.10
CA THR A 85 14.44 -9.06 -1.09
C THR A 85 12.99 -8.59 -0.92
N ILE A 86 12.58 -8.25 0.30
CA ILE A 86 11.25 -7.67 0.60
C ILE A 86 11.28 -6.15 0.39
N GLY A 87 10.29 -5.64 -0.32
CA GLY A 87 10.02 -4.22 -0.51
C GLY A 87 8.54 -3.96 -0.73
N ALA A 88 8.19 -2.71 -1.01
CA ALA A 88 6.80 -2.28 -1.19
C ALA A 88 6.33 -2.43 -2.64
N ASN A 89 5.13 -2.98 -2.82
CA ASN A 89 4.21 -2.52 -3.83
C ASN A 89 3.43 -1.36 -3.19
N PHE A 90 3.77 -0.15 -3.60
CA PHE A 90 3.21 1.05 -3.00
C PHE A 90 1.86 1.37 -3.63
N ASP A 91 0.79 1.10 -2.91
CA ASP A 91 -0.57 1.52 -3.25
C ASP A 91 -1.02 2.64 -2.30
N PRO A 92 -1.12 3.89 -2.78
CA PRO A 92 -1.51 5.01 -1.92
C PRO A 92 -2.95 4.89 -1.41
N SER A 93 -3.83 4.20 -2.13
CA SER A 93 -5.25 4.14 -1.81
C SER A 93 -5.52 3.57 -0.42
N HIS A 94 -4.76 2.54 -0.03
CA HIS A 94 -4.86 1.90 1.27
C HIS A 94 -4.30 2.76 2.40
N LEU A 95 -3.35 3.64 2.11
CA LEU A 95 -2.78 4.57 3.08
C LEU A 95 -3.71 5.76 3.32
N ILE A 96 -4.31 6.28 2.24
CA ILE A 96 -5.18 7.47 2.26
C ILE A 96 -6.34 7.28 3.25
N TRP A 97 -7.08 6.18 3.14
CA TRP A 97 -8.22 6.00 4.01
C TRP A 97 -7.87 5.69 5.47
N GLN A 98 -6.66 5.21 5.74
CA GLN A 98 -6.13 5.06 7.09
C GLN A 98 -5.69 6.40 7.71
N GLY A 99 -5.71 7.49 6.96
CA GLY A 99 -5.31 8.81 7.41
C GLY A 99 -3.80 9.08 7.31
N MET A 100 -3.06 8.24 6.58
CA MET A 100 -1.64 8.47 6.31
C MET A 100 -1.44 9.41 5.13
N ASP A 101 -0.36 10.20 5.19
CA ASP A 101 0.12 10.97 4.05
C ASP A 101 1.01 10.07 3.15
N PRO A 102 0.61 9.77 1.90
CA PRO A 102 1.42 8.96 1.00
C PRO A 102 2.77 9.56 0.66
N VAL A 103 2.93 10.87 0.68
CA VAL A 103 4.23 11.53 0.47
C VAL A 103 5.19 11.21 1.62
N ALA A 104 4.70 11.31 2.86
CA ALA A 104 5.48 10.90 4.03
C ALA A 104 5.84 9.41 3.98
N ALA A 105 4.91 8.55 3.56
CA ALA A 105 5.14 7.11 3.39
C ALA A 105 6.18 6.81 2.29
N ILE A 106 6.13 7.48 1.14
CA ILE A 106 7.14 7.36 0.07
C ILE A 106 8.53 7.68 0.61
N ARG A 107 8.68 8.78 1.35
CA ARG A 107 9.97 9.17 1.94
C ARG A 107 10.48 8.17 2.97
N ALA A 108 9.60 7.63 3.81
CA ALA A 108 9.96 6.60 4.78
C ALA A 108 10.41 5.29 4.11
N LEU A 109 9.95 5.02 2.89
CA LEU A 109 10.25 3.82 2.12
C LEU A 109 11.36 4.02 1.08
N GLU A 110 12.20 5.05 1.19
CA GLU A 110 13.33 5.26 0.29
C GLU A 110 14.16 3.96 0.13
N GLY A 111 14.42 3.56 -1.12
CA GLY A 111 15.14 2.33 -1.45
C GLY A 111 14.35 1.02 -1.25
N ALA A 112 13.15 1.07 -0.68
CA ALA A 112 12.30 -0.10 -0.44
C ALA A 112 11.09 -0.20 -1.39
N ILE A 113 10.81 0.79 -2.25
CA ILE A 113 9.70 0.76 -3.19
C ILE A 113 10.12 -0.02 -4.45
N TYR A 114 9.45 -1.13 -4.73
CA TYR A 114 9.76 -2.00 -5.87
C TYR A 114 8.73 -1.91 -6.98
N HIS A 115 7.49 -1.56 -6.65
CA HIS A 115 6.41 -1.32 -7.58
C HIS A 115 5.45 -0.28 -7.03
N VAL A 116 4.65 0.34 -7.90
CA VAL A 116 3.64 1.33 -7.52
C VAL A 116 2.32 1.02 -8.22
N HIS A 117 1.24 0.99 -7.46
CA HIS A 117 -0.11 1.04 -7.98
C HIS A 117 -0.62 2.48 -8.00
N ALA A 118 -1.19 2.88 -9.13
CA ALA A 118 -1.95 4.12 -9.25
C ALA A 118 -3.43 3.81 -9.01
N LYS A 119 -3.83 3.94 -7.77
CA LYS A 119 -5.21 3.73 -7.29
C LYS A 119 -5.57 4.84 -6.31
N ASP A 120 -6.75 5.35 -6.40
CA ASP A 120 -7.20 6.50 -5.61
C ASP A 120 -8.28 6.09 -4.60
N THR A 121 -8.46 6.91 -3.59
CA THR A 121 -9.51 6.74 -2.58
C THR A 121 -10.16 8.07 -2.27
N LYS A 122 -11.49 8.07 -2.22
CA LYS A 122 -12.28 9.19 -1.72
C LYS A 122 -12.77 8.91 -0.31
N ILE A 123 -12.35 9.73 0.64
CA ILE A 123 -12.92 9.74 1.99
C ILE A 123 -14.24 10.53 1.94
N ASP A 124 -15.31 9.93 2.48
CA ASP A 124 -16.55 10.64 2.76
C ASP A 124 -16.43 11.34 4.12
N PRO A 125 -16.38 12.69 4.17
CA PRO A 125 -16.16 13.40 5.42
C PRO A 125 -17.34 13.29 6.39
N TYR A 126 -18.56 13.11 5.88
CA TYR A 126 -19.77 13.02 6.72
C TYR A 126 -19.89 11.65 7.39
N ASN A 127 -19.63 10.59 6.63
CA ASN A 127 -19.67 9.23 7.17
C ASN A 127 -18.47 8.98 8.10
N THR A 128 -17.26 9.43 7.71
CA THR A 128 -16.07 9.31 8.54
C THR A 128 -16.20 10.09 9.85
N ALA A 129 -16.83 11.26 9.84
CA ALA A 129 -17.08 12.02 11.06
C ALA A 129 -18.02 11.31 12.05
N LYS A 130 -18.89 10.41 11.57
CA LYS A 130 -19.81 9.64 12.40
C LYS A 130 -19.26 8.28 12.82
N PHE A 131 -18.56 7.61 11.91
CA PHE A 131 -18.25 6.17 12.06
C PHE A 131 -16.75 5.87 12.11
N GLY A 132 -15.90 6.86 11.85
CA GLY A 132 -14.45 6.65 11.70
C GLY A 132 -14.11 5.99 10.36
N VAL A 133 -12.87 5.55 10.22
CA VAL A 133 -12.33 4.98 8.97
C VAL A 133 -12.38 3.46 8.91
N LEU A 134 -12.48 2.77 10.08
CA LEU A 134 -12.63 1.32 10.14
C LEU A 134 -14.08 0.97 9.77
N ASP A 135 -14.26 0.50 8.55
CA ASP A 135 -15.57 0.31 7.94
C ASP A 135 -15.74 -1.13 7.45
N THR A 136 -16.75 -1.81 7.98
CA THR A 136 -17.08 -3.21 7.64
C THR A 136 -18.27 -3.34 6.69
N LYS A 137 -18.84 -2.23 6.21
CA LYS A 137 -19.92 -2.27 5.24
C LYS A 137 -19.42 -2.81 3.90
N HIS A 138 -20.29 -3.52 3.20
CA HIS A 138 -19.97 -4.06 1.88
C HIS A 138 -19.56 -2.95 0.90
N TYR A 139 -18.61 -3.21 0.00
CA TYR A 139 -18.10 -2.23 -0.97
C TYR A 139 -19.15 -1.66 -1.91
N GLY A 140 -20.25 -2.38 -2.14
CA GLY A 140 -21.39 -1.90 -2.93
C GLY A 140 -22.39 -1.01 -2.17
N ASP A 141 -22.13 -0.68 -0.91
CA ASP A 141 -22.94 0.28 -0.12
C ASP A 141 -22.23 1.64 -0.08
N GLU A 142 -21.86 2.17 -1.23
CA GLU A 142 -21.00 3.33 -1.41
C GLU A 142 -21.45 4.56 -0.63
N ILE A 143 -22.76 4.82 -0.63
CA ILE A 143 -23.33 6.03 -0.01
C ILE A 143 -23.18 6.06 1.52
N HIS A 144 -23.10 4.88 2.16
CA HIS A 144 -22.98 4.80 3.62
C HIS A 144 -21.57 4.51 4.10
N ARG A 145 -20.64 4.20 3.17
CA ARG A 145 -19.25 3.91 3.52
C ARG A 145 -18.49 5.17 3.90
N SER A 146 -17.51 4.99 4.79
CA SER A 146 -16.61 6.08 5.21
C SER A 146 -15.61 6.46 4.11
N TRP A 147 -15.36 5.58 3.17
CA TRP A 147 -14.48 5.79 2.02
C TRP A 147 -14.82 4.79 0.91
N VAL A 148 -14.48 5.17 -0.32
CA VAL A 148 -14.64 4.33 -1.52
C VAL A 148 -13.39 4.44 -2.40
N PHE A 149 -13.01 3.34 -3.05
CA PHE A 149 -11.98 3.39 -4.07
C PHE A 149 -12.48 4.13 -5.30
N ARG A 150 -11.61 4.90 -5.93
CA ARG A 150 -11.94 5.71 -7.10
C ARG A 150 -10.86 5.57 -8.18
N ALA A 151 -11.27 5.77 -9.41
CA ALA A 151 -10.33 5.99 -10.50
C ALA A 151 -9.43 7.20 -10.17
N VAL A 152 -8.16 7.14 -10.58
CA VAL A 152 -7.16 8.18 -10.30
C VAL A 152 -7.67 9.56 -10.71
N GLY A 153 -7.60 10.52 -9.79
CA GLY A 153 -8.08 11.88 -9.96
C GLY A 153 -9.53 12.11 -9.53
N TYR A 154 -10.26 11.06 -9.14
CA TYR A 154 -11.62 11.17 -8.61
C TYR A 154 -11.70 11.11 -7.08
N GLY A 155 -10.66 10.62 -6.44
CA GLY A 155 -10.47 10.71 -4.99
C GLY A 155 -9.75 11.99 -4.60
N ASN A 156 -8.56 12.17 -5.16
CA ASN A 156 -7.65 13.28 -4.89
C ASN A 156 -7.30 14.01 -6.18
N GLY A 157 -7.04 15.33 -6.06
CA GLY A 157 -6.85 16.21 -7.21
C GLY A 157 -5.43 16.19 -7.80
N LEU A 158 -5.23 17.02 -8.83
CA LEU A 158 -4.02 17.06 -9.63
C LEU A 158 -2.77 17.37 -8.80
N GLN A 159 -2.83 18.31 -7.86
CA GLN A 159 -1.69 18.69 -7.03
C GLN A 159 -1.22 17.52 -6.16
N TYR A 160 -2.13 16.80 -5.56
CA TYR A 160 -1.85 15.62 -4.75
C TYR A 160 -1.06 14.56 -5.53
N TRP A 161 -1.49 14.24 -6.75
CA TRP A 161 -0.81 13.27 -7.61
C TRP A 161 0.54 13.77 -8.13
N ARG A 162 0.66 15.07 -8.39
CA ARG A 162 1.96 15.69 -8.75
C ARG A 162 2.96 15.58 -7.60
N ASP A 163 2.52 15.83 -6.37
CA ASP A 163 3.38 15.72 -5.18
C ASP A 163 3.81 14.27 -4.94
N LEU A 164 2.90 13.30 -5.12
CA LEU A 164 3.20 11.88 -5.04
C LEU A 164 4.27 11.48 -6.08
N ILE A 165 4.06 11.80 -7.36
CA ILE A 165 4.98 11.49 -8.46
C ILE A 165 6.34 12.16 -8.23
N SER A 166 6.36 13.41 -7.80
CA SER A 166 7.60 14.15 -7.50
C SER A 166 8.39 13.48 -6.37
N ASN A 167 7.71 13.00 -5.34
CA ASN A 167 8.37 12.33 -4.22
C ASN A 167 8.84 10.92 -4.57
N LEU A 168 8.12 10.16 -5.40
CA LEU A 168 8.63 8.91 -5.96
C LEU A 168 9.95 9.15 -6.70
N ARG A 169 9.99 10.21 -7.50
CA ARG A 169 11.19 10.62 -8.23
C ARG A 169 12.33 11.05 -7.30
N LEU A 170 12.01 11.78 -6.23
CA LEU A 170 13.00 12.23 -5.22
C LEU A 170 13.69 11.06 -4.53
N VAL A 171 12.95 10.00 -4.18
CA VAL A 171 13.51 8.79 -3.55
C VAL A 171 14.10 7.79 -4.56
N GLY A 172 14.25 8.20 -5.83
CA GLY A 172 14.90 7.40 -6.86
C GLY A 172 14.05 6.28 -7.47
N TYR A 173 12.73 6.31 -7.30
CA TYR A 173 11.84 5.37 -7.99
C TYR A 173 11.72 5.76 -9.47
N ASP A 174 12.15 4.87 -10.35
CA ASP A 174 12.13 5.06 -11.80
C ASP A 174 11.67 3.78 -12.52
N LYS A 175 10.51 3.26 -12.10
CA LYS A 175 9.92 2.03 -12.61
C LYS A 175 8.47 2.23 -12.98
N VAL A 176 7.78 1.13 -13.23
CA VAL A 176 6.39 1.10 -13.66
C VAL A 176 5.44 1.56 -12.56
N MET A 177 4.48 2.41 -12.94
CA MET A 177 3.29 2.72 -12.16
C MET A 177 2.10 2.05 -12.87
N SER A 178 1.55 1.00 -12.27
CA SER A 178 0.41 0.27 -12.83
C SER A 178 -0.90 0.89 -12.33
N ILE A 179 -1.83 1.16 -13.25
CA ILE A 179 -3.18 1.58 -12.84
C ILE A 179 -3.93 0.35 -12.32
N GLU A 180 -4.45 0.46 -11.11
CA GLU A 180 -5.39 -0.50 -10.53
C GLU A 180 -6.79 0.13 -10.45
N HIS A 181 -7.80 -0.55 -11.00
CA HIS A 181 -9.16 -0.04 -11.07
C HIS A 181 -10.10 -0.84 -10.16
N GLU A 182 -10.58 -0.19 -9.10
CA GLU A 182 -11.60 -0.72 -8.20
C GLU A 182 -12.71 0.34 -7.92
N ASP A 183 -12.97 1.21 -8.89
CA ASP A 183 -14.03 2.22 -8.79
C ASP A 183 -15.39 1.61 -9.12
N SER A 184 -16.26 1.45 -8.13
CA SER A 184 -17.60 0.90 -8.29
C SER A 184 -18.57 1.84 -9.01
N LEU A 185 -18.21 3.13 -9.18
CA LEU A 185 -19.04 4.13 -9.84
C LEU A 185 -18.72 4.32 -11.32
N MET A 186 -17.74 3.59 -11.85
CA MET A 186 -17.32 3.65 -13.25
C MET A 186 -17.14 2.25 -13.83
N SER A 187 -17.39 2.10 -15.13
CA SER A 187 -16.96 0.89 -15.84
C SER A 187 -15.42 0.82 -15.90
N ILE A 188 -14.88 -0.38 -16.04
CA ILE A 188 -13.43 -0.61 -16.15
C ILE A 188 -12.83 0.22 -17.28
N ASP A 189 -13.43 0.20 -18.48
CA ASP A 189 -12.93 0.93 -19.64
C ASP A 189 -12.95 2.45 -19.43
N GLU A 190 -14.00 2.98 -18.83
CA GLU A 190 -14.10 4.41 -18.53
C GLU A 190 -13.06 4.82 -17.49
N GLY A 191 -12.96 4.07 -16.41
CA GLY A 191 -12.02 4.35 -15.32
C GLY A 191 -10.57 4.31 -15.80
N LEU A 192 -10.16 3.28 -16.56
CA LEU A 192 -8.82 3.18 -17.13
C LEU A 192 -8.50 4.33 -18.10
N ARG A 193 -9.41 4.67 -19.01
CA ARG A 193 -9.20 5.80 -19.93
C ARG A 193 -9.04 7.12 -19.17
N LYS A 194 -9.86 7.36 -18.17
CA LYS A 194 -9.79 8.58 -17.34
C LYS A 194 -8.51 8.64 -16.51
N ALA A 195 -8.11 7.54 -15.89
CA ALA A 195 -6.87 7.45 -15.13
C ALA A 195 -5.63 7.71 -16.02
N ILE A 196 -5.57 7.14 -17.23
CA ILE A 196 -4.48 7.39 -18.20
C ILE A 196 -4.47 8.86 -18.61
N THR A 197 -5.63 9.43 -18.94
CA THR A 197 -5.74 10.84 -19.37
C THR A 197 -5.31 11.78 -18.25
N PHE A 198 -5.59 11.46 -17.01
CA PHE A 198 -5.20 12.24 -15.84
C PHE A 198 -3.70 12.13 -15.53
N LEU A 199 -3.15 10.92 -15.54
CA LEU A 199 -1.76 10.66 -15.14
C LEU A 199 -0.75 11.08 -16.22
N ARG A 200 -1.02 10.79 -17.48
CA ARG A 200 -0.05 11.00 -18.59
C ARG A 200 0.60 12.39 -18.59
N PRO A 201 -0.14 13.52 -18.42
CA PRO A 201 0.47 14.85 -18.45
C PRO A 201 1.28 15.22 -17.21
N ILE A 202 1.24 14.40 -16.15
CA ILE A 202 1.96 14.68 -14.91
C ILE A 202 3.07 13.66 -14.61
N ILE A 203 3.16 12.57 -15.36
CA ILE A 203 4.30 11.64 -15.26
C ILE A 203 5.56 12.37 -15.73
N ILE A 204 6.63 12.24 -14.95
CA ILE A 204 7.95 12.79 -15.31
C ILE A 204 8.67 11.72 -16.14
N GLU A 205 8.76 11.92 -17.44
CA GLU A 205 9.29 10.94 -18.40
C GLU A 205 10.81 11.03 -18.56
N ASP A 206 11.35 12.25 -18.58
CA ASP A 206 12.78 12.46 -18.84
C ASP A 206 13.64 11.97 -17.65
N PRO A 207 14.83 11.43 -17.90
CA PRO A 207 15.79 11.10 -16.85
C PRO A 207 16.08 12.31 -15.95
N LYS A 208 16.34 12.05 -14.65
CA LYS A 208 16.75 13.12 -13.74
C LYS A 208 18.07 13.73 -14.25
N PRO A 209 18.14 15.06 -14.42
CA PRO A 209 19.37 15.73 -14.84
C PRO A 209 20.54 15.40 -13.92
N THR A 210 21.67 15.06 -14.46
CA THR A 210 22.92 14.78 -13.70
C THR A 210 23.64 16.06 -13.28
N THR A 211 23.37 17.17 -13.99
CA THR A 211 23.91 18.50 -13.70
C THR A 211 22.80 19.53 -13.76
N MET A 212 22.91 20.54 -12.89
CA MET A 212 21.99 21.67 -12.88
C MET A 212 22.68 22.82 -13.62
N SER A 213 22.17 23.21 -14.79
CA SER A 213 22.74 24.28 -15.62
C SER A 213 22.63 25.69 -14.99
N TRP A 214 21.89 25.81 -13.89
CA TRP A 214 21.60 27.04 -13.16
C TRP A 214 22.21 27.06 -11.75
N ALA A 215 22.95 26.03 -11.33
CA ALA A 215 23.59 25.89 -10.01
C ALA A 215 25.10 25.73 -10.12
#